data_99865fc14096a26f299dc2fd0d90b964
#
_entry.id   99865fc14096a26f299dc2fd0d90b964
#
_cell.length_a   1.000
_cell.length_b   1.000
_cell.length_c   1.000
_cell.angle_alpha   90.00
_cell.angle_beta   90.00
_cell.angle_gamma   90.00
#
_symmetry.space_group_name_H-M   'P 1'
#
loop_
_entity.id
_entity.type
_entity.pdbx_description
1 polymer ?
#
loop_
_entity_poly.entity_id
_entity_poly.type
_entity_poly.pdbx_seq_one_letter_code
_entity_poly.pdbx_strand_id
1 'polypeptide(L)'
;KDAIIALGGGVVGDLAGFVAASYMRGIDFYNIPTTVLSQVDSSVGGKVAIDMGSYKNIVGAFWQPKTVIIDPNVLSTLSLRQQHNGLCEALKMGLILDDHLVSLFEQETLDIDAIITRSIELKRDVVQQDERESNLRKILNFGHTIGHAIESAYGLNTYLHGECVAMGMLFFIEDET
;
A
#
# COMPACT_ATOMS: atom_id res chain seq x y z
N LYS A 1 -2.55 -29.19 6.77
CA LYS A 1 -1.56 -28.16 6.38
C LYS A 1 -1.82 -26.95 7.26
N ASP A 2 -0.76 -26.38 7.81
CA ASP A 2 -0.85 -25.16 8.61
C ASP A 2 -0.93 -23.95 7.67
N ALA A 3 -1.52 -22.85 8.16
CA ALA A 3 -1.61 -21.59 7.45
C ALA A 3 -1.45 -20.42 8.44
N ILE A 4 -1.09 -19.24 7.93
CA ILE A 4 -1.05 -18.02 8.71
C ILE A 4 -2.21 -17.12 8.30
N ILE A 5 -2.89 -16.51 9.27
CA ILE A 5 -3.89 -15.47 9.05
C ILE A 5 -3.31 -14.17 9.59
N ALA A 6 -3.10 -13.18 8.71
CA ALA A 6 -2.67 -11.84 9.07
C ALA A 6 -3.91 -10.95 9.24
N LEU A 7 -4.16 -10.50 10.46
CA LEU A 7 -5.22 -9.52 10.75
C LEU A 7 -4.57 -8.24 11.27
N GLY A 8 -4.53 -7.18 10.46
CA GLY A 8 -3.90 -5.92 10.84
C GLY A 8 -3.55 -5.00 9.68
N GLY A 9 -2.77 -3.98 9.96
CA GLY A 9 -2.24 -3.07 8.93
C GLY A 9 -1.07 -3.67 8.14
N GLY A 10 -0.41 -2.84 7.33
CA GLY A 10 0.68 -3.26 6.45
C GLY A 10 1.80 -4.03 7.15
N VAL A 11 2.27 -3.54 8.30
CA VAL A 11 3.34 -4.20 9.08
C VAL A 11 2.97 -5.63 9.47
N VAL A 12 1.71 -5.86 9.87
CA VAL A 12 1.24 -7.21 10.22
C VAL A 12 1.17 -8.11 9.00
N GLY A 13 0.65 -7.58 7.88
CA GLY A 13 0.60 -8.31 6.60
C GLY A 13 1.99 -8.69 6.09
N ASP A 14 2.92 -7.74 6.11
CA ASP A 14 4.30 -7.94 5.66
C ASP A 14 5.05 -8.96 6.50
N LEU A 15 5.00 -8.82 7.83
CA LEU A 15 5.62 -9.77 8.76
C LEU A 15 5.02 -11.18 8.61
N ALA A 16 3.70 -11.30 8.62
CA ALA A 16 3.03 -12.59 8.53
C ALA A 16 3.29 -13.27 7.17
N GLY A 17 3.26 -12.49 6.09
CA GLY A 17 3.57 -12.99 4.76
C GLY A 17 5.04 -13.43 4.61
N PHE A 18 5.98 -12.68 5.20
CA PHE A 18 7.40 -13.07 5.21
C PHE A 18 7.64 -14.33 6.05
N VAL A 19 6.99 -14.46 7.21
CA VAL A 19 7.03 -15.71 8.00
C VAL A 19 6.43 -16.86 7.19
N ALA A 20 5.29 -16.64 6.52
CA ALA A 20 4.68 -17.66 5.68
C ALA A 20 5.59 -18.10 4.52
N ALA A 21 6.31 -17.15 3.90
CA ALA A 21 7.24 -17.43 2.83
C ALA A 21 8.45 -18.29 3.27
N SER A 22 8.91 -18.08 4.50
CA SER A 22 10.14 -18.69 5.02
C SER A 22 9.89 -19.94 5.87
N TYR A 23 8.77 -20.03 6.60
CA TYR A 23 8.45 -21.19 7.42
C TYR A 23 8.22 -22.44 6.57
N MET A 24 8.92 -23.52 6.86
CA MET A 24 8.87 -24.79 6.12
C MET A 24 9.04 -24.63 4.59
N ARG A 25 9.77 -23.63 4.15
CA ARG A 25 9.95 -23.24 2.74
C ARG A 25 8.69 -22.80 2.03
N GLY A 26 7.73 -22.32 2.79
CA GLY A 26 6.49 -21.73 2.32
C GLY A 26 5.23 -22.46 2.76
N ILE A 27 4.34 -21.72 3.43
CA ILE A 27 3.00 -22.17 3.79
C ILE A 27 1.97 -21.16 3.29
N ASP A 28 0.71 -21.58 3.25
CA ASP A 28 -0.38 -20.70 2.86
C ASP A 28 -0.56 -19.55 3.86
N PHE A 29 -0.88 -18.34 3.35
CA PHE A 29 -1.30 -17.25 4.22
C PHE A 29 -2.52 -16.51 3.65
N TYR A 30 -3.31 -15.95 4.56
CA TYR A 30 -4.52 -15.20 4.30
C TYR A 30 -4.35 -13.82 4.92
N ASN A 31 -4.70 -12.75 4.18
CA ASN A 31 -4.52 -11.38 4.64
C ASN A 31 -5.87 -10.70 4.86
N ILE A 32 -6.05 -10.09 6.05
CA ILE A 32 -7.23 -9.31 6.45
C ILE A 32 -6.75 -7.92 6.83
N PRO A 33 -6.60 -7.01 5.83
CA PRO A 33 -6.05 -5.67 6.06
C PRO A 33 -7.04 -4.78 6.81
N THR A 34 -6.54 -4.06 7.83
CA THR A 34 -7.37 -3.24 8.72
C THR A 34 -7.03 -1.73 8.69
N THR A 35 -6.22 -1.29 7.75
CA THR A 35 -5.95 0.13 7.49
C THR A 35 -6.24 0.46 6.04
N VAL A 36 -6.59 1.73 5.73
CA VAL A 36 -6.81 2.14 4.34
C VAL A 36 -5.59 1.81 3.48
N LEU A 37 -4.38 2.18 3.95
CA LEU A 37 -3.14 1.88 3.24
C LEU A 37 -2.99 0.39 2.89
N SER A 38 -3.31 -0.49 3.84
CA SER A 38 -3.20 -1.93 3.57
C SER A 38 -4.31 -2.46 2.67
N GLN A 39 -5.51 -1.88 2.72
CA GLN A 39 -6.61 -2.27 1.85
C GLN A 39 -6.39 -1.85 0.40
N VAL A 40 -5.94 -0.61 0.16
CA VAL A 40 -5.75 -0.08 -1.20
C VAL A 40 -4.42 -0.52 -1.83
N ASP A 41 -3.40 -0.81 -1.01
CA ASP A 41 -2.04 -0.99 -1.52
C ASP A 41 -1.33 -2.24 -1.01
N SER A 42 -0.85 -2.29 0.24
CA SER A 42 0.16 -3.28 0.65
C SER A 42 -0.33 -4.72 0.68
N SER A 43 -1.64 -4.99 0.79
CA SER A 43 -2.18 -6.35 0.77
C SER A 43 -2.21 -7.00 -0.63
N VAL A 44 -1.99 -6.22 -1.69
CA VAL A 44 -2.05 -6.68 -3.09
C VAL A 44 -0.66 -6.64 -3.71
N GLY A 45 -0.24 -7.76 -4.31
CA GLY A 45 1.00 -7.83 -5.08
C GLY A 45 2.15 -8.60 -4.45
N GLY A 46 1.91 -9.25 -3.29
CA GLY A 46 2.78 -10.26 -2.71
C GLY A 46 4.15 -9.79 -2.23
N LYS A 47 4.43 -8.49 -2.19
CA LYS A 47 5.63 -7.98 -1.52
C LYS A 47 5.44 -8.12 -0.02
N VAL A 48 6.29 -8.91 0.62
CA VAL A 48 6.29 -9.12 2.06
C VAL A 48 7.70 -8.97 2.60
N ALA A 49 7.88 -8.25 3.71
CA ALA A 49 9.21 -7.93 4.20
C ALA A 49 9.22 -7.58 5.69
N ILE A 50 10.42 -7.48 6.22
CA ILE A 50 10.70 -6.98 7.56
C ILE A 50 11.80 -5.93 7.52
N ASP A 51 11.76 -5.04 8.49
CA ASP A 51 12.82 -4.08 8.72
C ASP A 51 14.03 -4.75 9.37
N MET A 52 15.23 -4.28 9.05
CA MET A 52 16.46 -4.72 9.68
C MET A 52 17.34 -3.52 10.07
N GLY A 53 17.47 -3.27 11.34
CA GLY A 53 18.13 -2.08 11.87
C GLY A 53 17.40 -0.81 11.45
N SER A 54 18.07 0.09 10.75
CA SER A 54 17.50 1.36 10.23
C SER A 54 16.92 1.23 8.82
N TYR A 55 17.01 0.06 8.20
CA TYR A 55 16.55 -0.15 6.83
C TYR A 55 15.17 -0.77 6.80
N LYS A 56 14.22 -0.06 6.18
CA LYS A 56 12.85 -0.55 5.97
C LYS A 56 12.83 -1.62 4.86
N ASN A 57 12.03 -2.67 5.09
CA ASN A 57 11.64 -3.67 4.09
C ASN A 57 12.82 -4.31 3.33
N ILE A 58 14.03 -4.35 3.96
CA ILE A 58 15.24 -4.81 3.28
C ILE A 58 15.33 -6.34 3.17
N VAL A 59 14.68 -7.06 4.07
CA VAL A 59 14.65 -8.53 4.05
C VAL A 59 13.23 -8.96 3.73
N GLY A 60 13.01 -9.53 2.55
CA GLY A 60 11.67 -9.87 2.10
C GLY A 60 11.63 -10.95 1.02
N ALA A 61 10.42 -11.21 0.58
CA ALA A 61 10.11 -12.18 -0.45
C ALA A 61 8.91 -11.70 -1.30
N PHE A 62 8.73 -12.30 -2.46
CA PHE A 62 7.45 -12.27 -3.16
C PHE A 62 6.65 -13.51 -2.76
N TRP A 63 5.60 -13.32 -1.95
CA TRP A 63 4.74 -14.38 -1.46
C TRP A 63 3.28 -13.95 -1.49
N GLN A 64 2.53 -14.47 -2.45
CA GLN A 64 1.12 -14.09 -2.63
C GLN A 64 0.24 -14.68 -1.53
N PRO A 65 -0.66 -13.91 -0.92
CA PRO A 65 -1.71 -14.47 -0.08
C PRO A 65 -2.65 -15.36 -0.91
N LYS A 66 -3.17 -16.43 -0.32
CA LYS A 66 -4.22 -17.25 -0.95
C LYS A 66 -5.51 -16.46 -1.16
N THR A 67 -5.80 -15.57 -0.22
CA THR A 67 -6.96 -14.69 -0.26
C THR A 67 -6.65 -13.43 0.51
N VAL A 68 -7.11 -12.30 0.02
CA VAL A 68 -7.20 -11.03 0.75
C VAL A 68 -8.67 -10.77 1.04
N ILE A 69 -9.02 -10.63 2.31
CA ILE A 69 -10.39 -10.34 2.75
C ILE A 69 -10.44 -8.87 3.17
N ILE A 70 -11.10 -8.05 2.37
CA ILE A 70 -11.20 -6.61 2.60
C ILE A 70 -12.61 -6.29 3.09
N ASP A 71 -12.69 -5.75 4.30
CA ASP A 71 -13.91 -5.24 4.91
C ASP A 71 -13.69 -3.77 5.31
N PRO A 72 -14.31 -2.80 4.59
CA PRO A 72 -14.17 -1.39 4.94
C PRO A 72 -14.74 -1.03 6.33
N ASN A 73 -15.66 -1.82 6.89
CA ASN A 73 -16.23 -1.55 8.21
C ASN A 73 -15.19 -1.55 9.33
N VAL A 74 -14.10 -2.31 9.18
CA VAL A 74 -13.00 -2.34 10.17
C VAL A 74 -12.25 -1.01 10.26
N LEU A 75 -12.43 -0.10 9.29
CA LEU A 75 -11.81 1.23 9.27
C LEU A 75 -12.46 2.21 10.24
N SER A 76 -13.63 1.90 10.80
CA SER A 76 -14.40 2.79 11.68
C SER A 76 -13.64 3.24 12.93
N THR A 77 -12.66 2.45 13.40
CA THR A 77 -11.81 2.79 14.54
C THR A 77 -10.46 3.40 14.16
N LEU A 78 -10.18 3.52 12.86
CA LEU A 78 -8.92 4.07 12.37
C LEU A 78 -8.93 5.60 12.50
N SER A 79 -7.85 6.19 13.03
CA SER A 79 -7.73 7.64 13.15
C SER A 79 -7.75 8.31 11.77
N LEU A 80 -8.28 9.53 11.68
CA LEU A 80 -8.34 10.31 10.43
C LEU A 80 -6.96 10.45 9.78
N ARG A 81 -5.91 10.68 10.57
CA ARG A 81 -4.55 10.78 10.03
C ARG A 81 -4.12 9.50 9.33
N GLN A 82 -4.46 8.33 9.87
CA GLN A 82 -4.15 7.04 9.26
C GLN A 82 -5.04 6.74 8.05
N GLN A 83 -6.29 7.23 8.05
CA GLN A 83 -7.15 7.14 6.87
C GLN A 83 -6.56 7.97 5.73
N HIS A 84 -6.22 9.24 5.98
CA HIS A 84 -5.58 10.11 4.99
C HIS A 84 -4.26 9.55 4.48
N ASN A 85 -3.44 8.97 5.37
CA ASN A 85 -2.20 8.30 4.99
C ASN A 85 -2.43 7.23 3.91
N GLY A 86 -3.46 6.40 4.05
CA GLY A 86 -3.79 5.39 3.05
C GLY A 86 -4.40 5.98 1.77
N LEU A 87 -5.23 7.03 1.91
CA LEU A 87 -5.86 7.71 0.77
C LEU A 87 -4.84 8.37 -0.16
N CYS A 88 -3.68 8.80 0.35
CA CYS A 88 -2.59 9.31 -0.49
C CYS A 88 -2.12 8.28 -1.52
N GLU A 89 -2.04 7.00 -1.15
CA GLU A 89 -1.67 5.93 -2.07
C GLU A 89 -2.76 5.66 -3.12
N ALA A 90 -4.03 5.74 -2.73
CA ALA A 90 -5.14 5.62 -3.67
C ALA A 90 -5.15 6.80 -4.66
N LEU A 91 -4.97 8.03 -4.18
CA LEU A 91 -4.86 9.22 -5.03
C LEU A 91 -3.68 9.10 -6.00
N LYS A 92 -2.52 8.63 -5.53
CA LYS A 92 -1.37 8.35 -6.40
C LYS A 92 -1.74 7.41 -7.55
N MET A 93 -2.45 6.32 -7.25
CA MET A 93 -2.90 5.40 -8.31
C MET A 93 -3.85 6.06 -9.29
N GLY A 94 -4.76 6.91 -8.82
CA GLY A 94 -5.61 7.73 -9.69
C GLY A 94 -4.79 8.60 -10.63
N LEU A 95 -3.85 9.38 -10.09
CA LEU A 95 -3.02 10.32 -10.86
C LEU A 95 -2.18 9.66 -11.96
N ILE A 96 -1.80 8.40 -11.80
CA ILE A 96 -0.99 7.69 -12.81
C ILE A 96 -1.77 6.75 -13.72
N LEU A 97 -2.98 6.30 -13.33
CA LEU A 97 -3.66 5.21 -14.01
C LEU A 97 -5.12 5.51 -14.39
N ASP A 98 -5.81 6.43 -13.68
CA ASP A 98 -7.27 6.49 -13.80
C ASP A 98 -7.90 7.80 -13.30
N ASP A 99 -8.28 8.66 -14.23
CA ASP A 99 -8.96 9.92 -13.93
C ASP A 99 -10.30 9.71 -13.17
N HIS A 100 -10.95 8.56 -13.37
CA HIS A 100 -12.16 8.25 -12.62
C HIS A 100 -11.88 8.10 -11.12
N LEU A 101 -10.79 7.44 -10.74
CA LEU A 101 -10.39 7.37 -9.34
C LEU A 101 -10.09 8.76 -8.78
N VAL A 102 -9.45 9.65 -9.55
CA VAL A 102 -9.23 11.05 -9.14
C VAL A 102 -10.55 11.76 -8.88
N SER A 103 -11.55 11.60 -9.76
CA SER A 103 -12.85 12.25 -9.60
C SER A 103 -13.61 11.83 -8.34
N LEU A 104 -13.32 10.66 -7.76
CA LEU A 104 -13.90 10.24 -6.48
C LEU A 104 -13.37 11.08 -5.30
N PHE A 105 -12.17 11.67 -5.43
CA PHE A 105 -11.62 12.57 -4.42
C PHE A 105 -12.14 14.00 -4.51
N GLU A 106 -12.78 14.38 -5.61
CA GLU A 106 -13.35 15.72 -5.83
C GLU A 106 -14.79 15.85 -5.25
N GLN A 107 -15.35 14.77 -4.75
CA GLN A 107 -16.69 14.74 -4.19
C GLN A 107 -16.72 15.38 -2.80
N GLU A 108 -17.83 16.04 -2.45
CA GLU A 108 -18.01 16.63 -1.10
C GLU A 108 -17.90 15.60 0.03
N THR A 109 -18.31 14.35 -0.24
CA THR A 109 -18.19 13.22 0.68
C THR A 109 -17.49 12.10 -0.04
N LEU A 110 -16.37 11.62 0.53
CA LEU A 110 -15.60 10.54 -0.07
C LEU A 110 -16.37 9.20 0.04
N ASP A 111 -16.54 8.54 -1.08
CA ASP A 111 -16.99 7.15 -1.12
C ASP A 111 -15.76 6.22 -0.94
N ILE A 112 -15.48 5.89 0.32
CA ILE A 112 -14.32 5.08 0.70
C ILE A 112 -14.38 3.68 0.07
N ASP A 113 -15.56 3.09 -0.03
CA ASP A 113 -15.74 1.76 -0.62
C ASP A 113 -15.42 1.76 -2.12
N ALA A 114 -15.90 2.78 -2.84
CA ALA A 114 -15.58 2.96 -4.25
C ALA A 114 -14.08 3.20 -4.47
N ILE A 115 -13.45 4.06 -3.65
CA ILE A 115 -12.01 4.35 -3.71
C ILE A 115 -11.19 3.07 -3.47
N ILE A 116 -11.51 2.29 -2.43
CA ILE A 116 -10.81 1.04 -2.12
C ILE A 116 -10.97 0.06 -3.28
N THR A 117 -12.21 -0.17 -3.73
CA THR A 117 -12.50 -1.11 -4.82
C THR A 117 -11.71 -0.76 -6.08
N ARG A 118 -11.77 0.51 -6.50
CA ARG A 118 -11.09 0.95 -7.70
C ARG A 118 -9.56 0.87 -7.59
N SER A 119 -9.01 1.22 -6.43
CA SER A 119 -7.57 1.10 -6.16
C SER A 119 -7.07 -0.35 -6.28
N ILE A 120 -7.82 -1.30 -5.73
CA ILE A 120 -7.50 -2.73 -5.81
C ILE A 120 -7.52 -3.22 -7.25
N GLU A 121 -8.53 -2.84 -8.03
CA GLU A 121 -8.63 -3.20 -9.45
C GLU A 121 -7.42 -2.73 -10.24
N LEU A 122 -7.07 -1.45 -10.12
CA LEU A 122 -5.93 -0.85 -10.80
C LEU A 122 -4.61 -1.53 -10.40
N LYS A 123 -4.41 -1.72 -9.10
CA LYS A 123 -3.20 -2.38 -8.62
C LYS A 123 -3.11 -3.84 -9.06
N ARG A 124 -4.21 -4.58 -9.01
CA ARG A 124 -4.28 -5.96 -9.52
C ARG A 124 -3.84 -6.02 -10.98
N ASP A 125 -4.37 -5.12 -11.81
CA ASP A 125 -4.09 -5.12 -13.26
C ASP A 125 -2.62 -4.83 -13.55
N VAL A 126 -1.98 -3.95 -12.78
CA VAL A 126 -0.53 -3.69 -12.87
C VAL A 126 0.28 -4.90 -12.39
N VAL A 127 -0.10 -5.50 -11.24
CA VAL A 127 0.60 -6.65 -10.67
C VAL A 127 0.50 -7.88 -11.57
N GLN A 128 -0.64 -8.12 -12.20
CA GLN A 128 -0.81 -9.23 -13.14
C GLN A 128 0.11 -9.12 -14.37
N GLN A 129 0.45 -7.90 -14.78
CA GLN A 129 1.36 -7.66 -15.91
C GLN A 129 2.83 -7.67 -15.50
N ASP A 130 3.14 -7.32 -14.25
CA ASP A 130 4.51 -7.27 -13.74
C ASP A 130 4.56 -7.59 -12.23
N GLU A 131 4.43 -8.87 -11.89
CA GLU A 131 4.39 -9.32 -10.50
C GLU A 131 5.65 -8.92 -9.70
N ARG A 132 6.82 -9.00 -10.33
CA ARG A 132 8.12 -8.82 -9.68
C ARG A 132 8.71 -7.42 -9.80
N GLU A 133 7.93 -6.45 -10.34
CA GLU A 133 8.38 -5.06 -10.49
C GLU A 133 9.67 -4.90 -11.32
N SER A 134 9.72 -5.66 -12.39
CA SER A 134 10.84 -5.57 -13.32
C SER A 134 10.74 -4.35 -14.25
N ASN A 135 9.53 -3.91 -14.59
CA ASN A 135 9.25 -2.83 -15.54
C ASN A 135 8.01 -2.01 -15.18
N LEU A 136 6.81 -2.41 -15.64
CA LEU A 136 5.58 -1.62 -15.54
C LEU A 136 5.23 -1.24 -14.11
N ARG A 137 5.33 -2.16 -13.17
CA ARG A 137 4.94 -1.93 -11.77
C ARG A 137 5.74 -0.81 -11.09
N LYS A 138 6.89 -0.41 -11.65
CA LYS A 138 7.68 0.73 -11.16
C LYS A 138 6.95 2.07 -11.22
N ILE A 139 5.91 2.21 -12.07
CA ILE A 139 5.08 3.42 -12.11
C ILE A 139 4.43 3.70 -10.76
N LEU A 140 4.13 2.66 -9.97
CA LEU A 140 3.56 2.80 -8.62
C LEU A 140 4.52 3.47 -7.62
N ASN A 141 5.80 3.67 -7.99
CA ASN A 141 6.78 4.39 -7.17
C ASN A 141 6.78 5.92 -7.42
N PHE A 142 5.78 6.45 -8.13
CA PHE A 142 5.61 7.90 -8.28
C PHE A 142 5.57 8.59 -6.91
N GLY A 143 6.34 9.65 -6.74
CA GLY A 143 6.51 10.35 -5.47
C GLY A 143 7.41 9.65 -4.44
N HIS A 144 7.70 8.35 -4.56
CA HIS A 144 8.41 7.57 -3.54
C HIS A 144 9.89 7.95 -3.40
N THR A 145 10.58 8.33 -4.46
CA THR A 145 12.00 8.68 -4.37
C THR A 145 12.21 9.86 -3.41
N ILE A 146 11.42 10.92 -3.56
CA ILE A 146 11.45 12.09 -2.67
C ILE A 146 10.79 11.75 -1.34
N GLY A 147 9.66 11.03 -1.35
CA GLY A 147 8.96 10.59 -0.14
C GLY A 147 9.87 9.81 0.82
N HIS A 148 10.61 8.84 0.34
CA HIS A 148 11.57 8.07 1.15
C HIS A 148 12.74 8.92 1.65
N ALA A 149 13.19 9.91 0.87
CA ALA A 149 14.20 10.87 1.34
C ALA A 149 13.67 11.71 2.51
N ILE A 150 12.41 12.15 2.45
CA ILE A 150 11.74 12.88 3.54
C ILE A 150 11.59 11.97 4.78
N GLU A 151 11.11 10.73 4.63
CA GLU A 151 11.02 9.76 5.73
C GLU A 151 12.37 9.57 6.42
N SER A 152 13.43 9.42 5.64
CA SER A 152 14.79 9.21 6.17
C SER A 152 15.33 10.45 6.89
N ALA A 153 15.07 11.65 6.37
CA ALA A 153 15.57 12.90 6.93
C ALA A 153 14.90 13.29 8.26
N TYR A 154 13.58 13.04 8.39
CA TYR A 154 12.81 13.44 9.56
C TYR A 154 12.58 12.30 10.56
N GLY A 155 13.00 11.09 10.23
CA GLY A 155 12.79 9.90 11.04
C GLY A 155 11.38 9.32 10.90
N LEU A 156 11.28 8.00 11.08
CA LEU A 156 10.09 7.19 10.77
C LEU A 156 8.82 7.52 11.58
N ASN A 157 8.95 8.35 12.62
CA ASN A 157 7.84 8.68 13.53
C ASN A 157 7.26 10.07 13.33
N THR A 158 7.87 10.90 12.48
CA THR A 158 7.43 12.29 12.27
C THR A 158 6.28 12.36 11.28
N TYR A 159 6.51 11.80 10.11
CA TYR A 159 5.53 11.72 9.03
C TYR A 159 5.16 10.28 8.72
N LEU A 160 3.93 10.07 8.32
CA LEU A 160 3.47 8.77 7.83
C LEU A 160 3.87 8.57 6.36
N HIS A 161 3.96 7.33 5.92
CA HIS A 161 4.41 6.98 4.58
C HIS A 161 3.65 7.72 3.47
N GLY A 162 2.33 7.67 3.47
CA GLY A 162 1.51 8.36 2.46
C GLY A 162 1.63 9.88 2.51
N GLU A 163 1.85 10.47 3.72
CA GLU A 163 2.14 11.91 3.84
C GLU A 163 3.45 12.26 3.10
N CYS A 164 4.48 11.43 3.25
CA CYS A 164 5.75 11.63 2.56
C CYS A 164 5.63 11.41 1.05
N VAL A 165 4.87 10.40 0.61
CA VAL A 165 4.62 10.15 -0.81
C VAL A 165 3.83 11.31 -1.43
N ALA A 166 2.81 11.82 -0.73
CA ALA A 166 2.05 12.99 -1.19
C ALA A 166 2.96 14.22 -1.37
N MET A 167 3.81 14.52 -0.38
CA MET A 167 4.81 15.58 -0.51
C MET A 167 5.76 15.33 -1.70
N GLY A 168 6.17 14.07 -1.90
CA GLY A 168 7.03 13.69 -3.02
C GLY A 168 6.37 13.88 -4.39
N MET A 169 5.06 13.65 -4.50
CA MET A 169 4.31 13.86 -5.74
C MET A 169 4.23 15.34 -6.11
N LEU A 170 4.10 16.25 -5.12
CA LEU A 170 4.00 17.69 -5.37
C LEU A 170 5.21 18.27 -6.12
N PHE A 171 6.39 17.65 -6.02
CA PHE A 171 7.58 18.08 -6.77
C PHE A 171 7.47 17.83 -8.28
N PHE A 172 6.52 17.04 -8.73
CA PHE A 172 6.32 16.69 -10.13
C PHE A 172 5.06 17.34 -10.73
N ILE A 173 4.29 18.06 -9.92
CA ILE A 173 3.12 18.80 -10.39
C ILE A 173 3.60 20.20 -10.77
N GLU A 174 3.53 20.53 -12.07
CA GLU A 174 3.82 21.89 -12.53
C GLU A 174 2.66 22.80 -12.13
N ASP A 175 2.96 23.93 -11.48
CA ASP A 175 2.00 25.00 -11.28
C ASP A 175 1.67 25.60 -12.66
N GLU A 176 0.47 25.34 -13.18
CA GLU A 176 -0.09 26.11 -14.30
C GLU A 176 -0.43 27.51 -13.77
N THR A 177 0.56 28.42 -13.78
CA THR A 177 0.40 29.86 -13.52
C THR A 177 0.17 30.60 -14.82
#